data_8ef6d35125215b1ed8785550ba550b30
#
_entry.id   8ef6d35125215b1ed8785550ba550b30
#
_cell.length_a   1.000
_cell.length_b   1.000
_cell.length_c   1.000
_cell.angle_alpha   90.00
_cell.angle_beta   90.00
_cell.angle_gamma   90.00
#
_symmetry.space_group_name_H-M   'P 1'
#
loop_
_entity.id
_entity.type
_entity.pdbx_description
1 polymer ?
#
loop_
_entity_poly.entity_id
_entity_poly.type
_entity_poly.pdbx_seq_one_letter_code
_entity_poly.pdbx_strand_id
1 'polypeptide(L)'
;CILCLDAQSNILKLVEKRGIPQEVRVDVRDVVDVALRYKAVSVVIAHNHPSGDVSPSHEDIELTRAIAAALKLIKVRLADHCIFSDVGYYSFAEDGLGDLIFENVNNFLKDGLKY
;
A
#
# COMPACT_ATOMS: atom_id res chain seq x y z
N CYS A 1 -7.19 -2.46 5.30
CA CYS A 1 -7.37 -1.08 5.74
C CYS A 1 -6.60 -0.15 4.82
N ILE A 2 -7.26 0.92 4.39
CA ILE A 2 -6.67 1.95 3.54
C ILE A 2 -6.84 3.28 4.27
N LEU A 3 -5.72 3.92 4.57
CA LEU A 3 -5.69 5.21 5.26
C LEU A 3 -5.33 6.31 4.25
N CYS A 4 -6.24 7.25 4.04
CA CYS A 4 -6.03 8.38 3.13
C CYS A 4 -5.58 9.60 3.93
N LEU A 5 -4.50 10.25 3.46
CA LEU A 5 -3.89 11.39 4.12
C LEU A 5 -3.83 12.60 3.18
N ASP A 6 -3.94 13.81 3.78
CA ASP A 6 -3.71 15.06 3.06
C ASP A 6 -2.22 15.41 2.99
N ALA A 7 -1.90 16.59 2.44
CA ALA A 7 -0.52 17.03 2.25
C ALA A 7 0.24 17.23 3.58
N GLN A 8 -0.47 17.46 4.69
CA GLN A 8 0.11 17.60 6.01
C GLN A 8 0.06 16.32 6.83
N SER A 9 -0.25 15.19 6.21
CA SER A 9 -0.41 13.88 6.83
C SER A 9 -1.56 13.80 7.83
N ASN A 10 -2.57 14.64 7.68
CA ASN A 10 -3.81 14.52 8.41
C ASN A 10 -4.69 13.46 7.78
N ILE A 11 -5.44 12.74 8.61
CA ILE A 11 -6.32 11.66 8.14
C ILE A 11 -7.55 12.24 7.45
N LEU A 12 -7.73 11.93 6.17
CA LEU A 12 -8.93 12.27 5.41
C LEU A 12 -9.99 11.19 5.57
N LYS A 13 -9.59 9.93 5.53
CA LYS A 13 -10.49 8.80 5.63
C LYS A 13 -9.72 7.53 5.99
N LEU A 14 -10.34 6.71 6.82
CA LEU A 14 -9.91 5.35 7.07
C LEU A 14 -10.99 4.40 6.51
N VAL A 15 -10.62 3.59 5.54
CA VAL A 15 -11.51 2.60 4.94
C VAL A 15 -11.09 1.22 5.41
N GLU A 16 -11.96 0.57 6.16
CA GLU A 16 -11.76 -0.80 6.61
C GLU A 16 -12.56 -1.74 5.73
N LYS A 17 -11.88 -2.74 5.19
CA LYS A 17 -12.54 -3.82 4.49
C LYS A 17 -12.82 -4.93 5.49
N ARG A 18 -14.04 -4.97 6.00
CA ARG A 18 -14.49 -6.04 6.89
C ARG A 18 -14.79 -7.25 6.03
N GLY A 19 -14.04 -8.27 6.22
CA GLY A 19 -14.24 -9.56 5.55
C GLY A 19 -14.23 -10.69 6.53
N ILE A 20 -14.52 -11.84 6.01
CA ILE A 20 -14.40 -13.16 6.60
C ILE A 20 -13.00 -13.29 7.23
N PRO A 21 -12.80 -14.04 8.34
CA PRO A 21 -11.51 -14.14 9.02
C PRO A 21 -10.39 -14.78 8.20
N GLN A 22 -10.53 -14.85 6.91
CA GLN A 22 -9.49 -15.19 5.98
C GLN A 22 -8.92 -13.89 5.39
N GLU A 23 -7.65 -13.94 5.08
CA GLU A 23 -6.86 -12.87 4.51
C GLU A 23 -7.65 -12.03 3.51
N VAL A 24 -8.04 -10.82 3.91
CA VAL A 24 -8.69 -9.88 3.00
C VAL A 24 -7.61 -9.09 2.30
N ARG A 25 -7.37 -9.43 1.05
CA ARG A 25 -6.41 -8.68 0.23
C ARG A 25 -7.05 -7.44 -0.32
N VAL A 26 -6.34 -6.33 -0.16
CA VAL A 26 -6.70 -5.07 -0.80
C VAL A 26 -6.12 -5.12 -2.21
N ASP A 27 -6.92 -4.97 -3.23
CA ASP A 27 -6.41 -4.95 -4.59
C ASP A 27 -6.10 -3.54 -5.08
N VAL A 28 -5.41 -3.45 -6.23
CA VAL A 28 -5.00 -2.16 -6.80
C VAL A 28 -6.19 -1.27 -7.10
N ARG A 29 -7.28 -1.83 -7.60
CA ARG A 29 -8.50 -1.08 -7.93
C ARG A 29 -9.11 -0.42 -6.70
N ASP A 30 -9.19 -1.16 -5.59
CA ASP A 30 -9.77 -0.65 -4.35
C ASP A 30 -8.96 0.55 -3.84
N VAL A 31 -7.64 0.46 -3.87
CA VAL A 31 -6.77 1.52 -3.39
C VAL A 31 -6.89 2.76 -4.27
N VAL A 32 -6.87 2.60 -5.59
CA VAL A 32 -7.01 3.71 -6.53
C VAL A 32 -8.38 4.38 -6.37
N ASP A 33 -9.46 3.59 -6.31
CA ASP A 33 -10.82 4.11 -6.12
C ASP A 33 -10.93 4.95 -4.84
N VAL A 34 -10.44 4.42 -3.73
CA VAL A 34 -10.49 5.11 -2.44
C VAL A 34 -9.64 6.38 -2.47
N ALA A 35 -8.44 6.32 -3.03
CA ALA A 35 -7.54 7.48 -3.12
C ALA A 35 -8.18 8.62 -3.93
N LEU A 36 -8.82 8.31 -5.05
CA LEU A 36 -9.50 9.30 -5.88
C LEU A 36 -10.74 9.84 -5.19
N ARG A 37 -11.53 8.98 -4.58
CA ARG A 37 -12.80 9.34 -3.92
C ARG A 37 -12.57 10.36 -2.79
N TYR A 38 -11.55 10.15 -2.00
CA TYR A 38 -11.25 11.01 -0.85
C TYR A 38 -10.15 12.03 -1.12
N LYS A 39 -9.70 12.17 -2.36
CA LYS A 39 -8.69 13.14 -2.79
C LYS A 39 -7.41 13.04 -1.96
N ALA A 40 -6.95 11.82 -1.74
CA ALA A 40 -5.74 11.56 -0.95
C ALA A 40 -4.50 12.12 -1.65
N VAL A 41 -3.60 12.70 -0.88
CA VAL A 41 -2.25 13.06 -1.32
C VAL A 41 -1.30 11.90 -1.09
N SER A 42 -1.51 11.17 0.01
CA SER A 42 -0.79 9.93 0.29
C SER A 42 -1.72 8.88 0.90
N VAL A 43 -1.28 7.62 0.83
CA VAL A 43 -2.05 6.47 1.29
C VAL A 43 -1.13 5.56 2.10
N VAL A 44 -1.64 5.05 3.20
CA VAL A 44 -1.02 3.95 3.96
C VAL A 44 -1.96 2.75 3.86
N ILE A 45 -1.39 1.59 3.59
CA ILE A 45 -2.14 0.34 3.53
C ILE A 45 -1.74 -0.51 4.73
N ALA A 46 -2.71 -1.18 5.32
CA ALA A 46 -2.46 -2.10 6.41
C ALA A 46 -3.28 -3.37 6.22
N HIS A 47 -2.68 -4.52 6.48
CA HIS A 47 -3.41 -5.77 6.51
C HIS A 47 -2.89 -6.68 7.61
N ASN A 48 -3.72 -7.67 7.98
CA ASN A 48 -3.45 -8.55 9.09
C ASN A 48 -3.03 -9.93 8.57
N HIS A 49 -1.95 -10.50 9.17
CA HIS A 49 -1.52 -11.86 8.92
C HIS A 49 -1.98 -12.76 10.07
N PRO A 50 -3.01 -13.61 9.85
CA PRO A 50 -3.53 -14.47 10.92
C PRO A 50 -2.51 -15.47 11.47
N SER A 51 -1.50 -15.81 10.71
CA SER A 51 -0.48 -16.77 11.12
C SER A 51 0.48 -16.26 12.18
N GLY A 52 0.47 -14.96 12.47
CA GLY A 52 1.41 -14.33 13.39
C GLY A 52 2.75 -13.95 12.75
N ASP A 53 3.08 -14.48 11.60
CA ASP A 53 4.28 -14.11 10.84
C ASP A 53 3.99 -12.85 10.03
N VAL A 54 4.67 -11.76 10.37
CA VAL A 54 4.48 -10.47 9.70
C VAL A 54 5.41 -10.27 8.51
N SER A 55 6.28 -11.24 8.22
CA SER A 55 7.16 -11.16 7.04
C SER A 55 6.33 -11.04 5.76
N PRO A 56 6.67 -10.09 4.87
CA PRO A 56 5.93 -9.97 3.62
C PRO A 56 6.17 -11.18 2.73
N SER A 57 5.10 -11.71 2.17
CA SER A 57 5.18 -12.76 1.16
C SER A 57 5.65 -12.15 -0.17
N HIS A 58 6.07 -13.01 -1.11
CA HIS A 58 6.40 -12.55 -2.45
C HIS A 58 5.20 -11.84 -3.10
N GLU A 59 4.00 -12.37 -2.88
CA GLU A 59 2.76 -11.76 -3.38
C GLU A 59 2.49 -10.39 -2.75
N ASP A 60 2.77 -10.24 -1.46
CA ASP A 60 2.65 -8.94 -0.78
C ASP A 60 3.57 -7.90 -1.41
N ILE A 61 4.80 -8.30 -1.71
CA ILE A 61 5.80 -7.41 -2.32
C ILE A 61 5.35 -6.99 -3.72
N GLU A 62 4.90 -7.93 -4.53
CA GLU A 62 4.44 -7.65 -5.89
C GLU A 62 3.18 -6.78 -5.90
N LEU A 63 2.25 -7.06 -5.00
CA LEU A 63 1.04 -6.24 -4.83
C LEU A 63 1.39 -4.82 -4.43
N THR A 64 2.31 -4.66 -3.48
CA THR A 64 2.76 -3.35 -3.01
C THR A 64 3.41 -2.54 -4.13
N ARG A 65 4.22 -3.19 -4.95
CA ARG A 65 4.82 -2.55 -6.14
C ARG A 65 3.75 -2.08 -7.12
N ALA A 66 2.77 -2.92 -7.40
CA ALA A 66 1.69 -2.59 -8.32
C ALA A 66 0.86 -1.41 -7.80
N ILE A 67 0.54 -1.41 -6.52
CA ILE A 67 -0.20 -0.31 -5.89
C ILE A 67 0.60 0.98 -5.93
N ALA A 68 1.88 0.93 -5.56
CA ALA A 68 2.76 2.09 -5.59
C ALA A 68 2.86 2.71 -6.99
N ALA A 69 2.99 1.86 -8.02
CA ALA A 69 3.04 2.30 -9.41
C ALA A 69 1.72 2.95 -9.86
N ALA A 70 0.60 2.31 -9.56
CA ALA A 70 -0.73 2.83 -9.92
C ALA A 70 -1.01 4.16 -9.25
N LEU A 71 -0.71 4.28 -7.96
CA LEU A 71 -0.90 5.54 -7.22
C LEU A 71 0.00 6.65 -7.76
N LYS A 72 1.23 6.33 -8.13
CA LYS A 72 2.15 7.32 -8.70
C LYS A 72 1.63 7.90 -10.02
N LEU A 73 0.98 7.08 -10.85
CA LEU A 73 0.38 7.54 -12.10
C LEU A 73 -0.72 8.58 -11.87
N ILE A 74 -1.42 8.52 -10.76
CA ILE A 74 -2.44 9.51 -10.39
C ILE A 74 -1.90 10.55 -9.39
N LYS A 75 -0.58 10.64 -9.24
CA LYS A 75 0.11 11.60 -8.37
C LYS A 75 -0.26 11.47 -6.89
N VAL A 76 -0.46 10.24 -6.45
CA VAL A 76 -0.67 9.89 -5.04
C VAL A 76 0.54 9.07 -4.59
N ARG A 77 1.02 9.33 -3.39
CA ARG A 77 2.16 8.62 -2.82
C ARG A 77 1.69 7.45 -1.95
N LEU A 78 2.24 6.27 -2.17
CA LEU A 78 2.13 5.20 -1.19
C LEU A 78 3.16 5.47 -0.10
N ALA A 79 2.69 5.92 1.07
CA ALA A 79 3.56 6.30 2.17
C ALA A 79 4.11 5.08 2.93
N ASP A 80 3.29 4.05 3.11
CA ASP A 80 3.70 2.81 3.74
C ASP A 80 2.70 1.69 3.45
N HIS A 81 3.16 0.47 3.67
CA HIS A 81 2.34 -0.73 3.74
C HIS A 81 2.77 -1.47 5.01
N CYS A 82 1.83 -1.69 5.91
CA CYS A 82 2.09 -2.32 7.20
C CYS A 82 1.35 -3.66 7.30
N ILE A 83 2.06 -4.67 7.79
CA ILE A 83 1.51 -6.00 8.03
C ILE A 83 1.48 -6.19 9.55
N PHE A 84 0.31 -6.49 10.08
CA PHE A 84 0.11 -6.64 11.53
C PHE A 84 -0.20 -8.09 11.89
N SER A 85 0.24 -8.46 13.10
CA SER A 85 -0.16 -9.70 13.76
C SER A 85 -0.33 -9.43 15.25
N ASP A 86 -0.75 -10.44 16.01
CA ASP A 86 -0.89 -10.33 17.47
C ASP A 86 0.44 -10.08 18.19
N VAL A 87 1.56 -10.39 17.53
CA VAL A 87 2.88 -10.32 18.16
C VAL A 87 3.76 -9.18 17.63
N GLY A 88 3.30 -8.45 16.63
CA GLY A 88 4.09 -7.35 16.10
C GLY A 88 3.60 -6.83 14.76
N TYR A 89 4.46 -6.06 14.10
CA TYR A 89 4.15 -5.52 12.77
C TYR A 89 5.41 -5.41 11.92
N TYR A 90 5.20 -5.36 10.61
CA TYR A 90 6.23 -5.09 9.62
C TYR A 90 5.84 -3.84 8.84
N SER A 91 6.76 -2.90 8.66
CA SER A 91 6.57 -1.69 7.84
C SER A 91 7.50 -1.75 6.64
N PHE A 92 6.96 -1.65 5.44
CA PHE A 92 7.78 -1.64 4.23
C PHE A 92 8.73 -0.44 4.20
N ALA A 93 8.28 0.71 4.72
CA ALA A 93 9.11 1.91 4.76
C ALA A 93 10.24 1.81 5.80
N GLU A 94 9.95 1.28 7.01
CA GLU A 94 10.91 1.21 8.10
C GLU A 94 11.87 0.03 7.96
N ASP A 95 11.41 -1.11 7.43
CA ASP A 95 12.14 -2.37 7.44
C ASP A 95 12.95 -2.63 6.16
N GLY A 96 13.16 -1.60 5.34
CA GLY A 96 14.16 -1.61 4.29
C GLY A 96 13.69 -1.99 2.89
N LEU A 97 12.42 -2.33 2.71
CA LEU A 97 11.86 -2.59 1.38
C LEU A 97 11.30 -1.34 0.70
N GLY A 98 11.17 -0.23 1.44
CA GLY A 98 10.63 1.01 0.90
C GLY A 98 11.43 1.54 -0.27
N ASP A 99 12.73 1.71 -0.11
CA ASP A 99 13.61 2.23 -1.16
C ASP A 99 13.60 1.33 -2.40
N LEU A 100 13.65 0.03 -2.19
CA LEU A 100 13.62 -0.94 -3.28
C LEU A 100 12.31 -0.84 -4.08
N ILE A 101 11.20 -0.67 -3.39
CA ILE A 101 9.89 -0.53 -4.03
C ILE A 101 9.80 0.78 -4.82
N PHE A 102 10.22 1.89 -4.22
CA PHE A 102 10.16 3.20 -4.88
C PHE A 102 11.10 3.27 -6.09
N GLU A 103 12.30 2.74 -5.99
CA GLU A 103 13.24 2.68 -7.10
C GLU A 103 12.68 1.82 -8.24
N ASN A 104 12.15 0.66 -7.94
CA ASN A 104 11.54 -0.23 -8.93
C ASN A 104 10.29 0.37 -9.58
N VAL A 105 9.50 1.14 -8.84
CA VAL A 105 8.35 1.86 -9.38
C VAL A 105 8.80 2.88 -10.41
N ASN A 106 9.85 3.64 -10.12
CA ASN A 106 10.39 4.60 -11.09
C ASN A 106 10.86 3.92 -12.36
N ASN A 107 11.56 2.80 -12.25
CA ASN A 107 12.01 2.02 -13.40
C ASN A 107 10.83 1.46 -14.19
N PHE A 108 9.84 0.92 -13.50
CA PHE A 108 8.63 0.39 -14.13
C PHE A 108 7.89 1.46 -14.95
N LEU A 109 7.68 2.65 -14.39
CA LEU A 109 7.01 3.74 -15.07
C LEU A 109 7.83 4.25 -16.26
N LYS A 110 9.15 4.34 -16.09
CA LYS A 110 10.05 4.77 -17.16
C LYS A 110 10.03 3.81 -18.34
N ASP A 111 10.06 2.50 -18.07
CA ASP A 111 10.03 1.47 -19.10
C ASP A 111 8.63 1.32 -19.72
N GLY A 112 7.59 1.39 -18.91
CA GLY A 112 6.20 1.30 -19.36
C GLY A 112 5.74 2.45 -20.23
N LEU A 113 6.29 3.65 -20.00
CA LEU A 113 5.95 4.84 -20.79
C LEU A 113 6.65 4.91 -22.15
N LYS A 114 7.55 3.98 -22.45
CA LYS A 114 8.22 3.89 -23.74
C LYS A 114 7.36 3.20 -24.80
N TYR A 115 6.27 2.66 -24.43
CA TYR A 115 5.34 1.98 -25.31
C TYR A 115 4.06 2.80 -25.44
#